data_17b1d2693e4cb95560f5ffa0955a0c1d
#
_entry.id   17b1d2693e4cb95560f5ffa0955a0c1d
#
_cell.length_a   1.000
_cell.length_b   1.000
_cell.length_c   1.000
_cell.angle_alpha   90.00
_cell.angle_beta   90.00
_cell.angle_gamma   90.00
#
_symmetry.space_group_name_H-M   'P 1'
#
loop_
_entity.id
_entity.type
_entity.pdbx_description
1 polymer ?
#
loop_
_entity_poly.entity_id
_entity_poly.type
_entity_poly.pdbx_seq_one_letter_code
_entity_poly.pdbx_strand_id
1 'polypeptide(L)'
;MTLINYLDYVIIPILAVSMIITFIRLIRGPRVVDRVIALDLIITIGIGFITVFSIRSGKELFMDVAMILALIAFLGTVAFSYYLEKKT
;
A
#
# COMPACT_ATOMS: atom_id res chain seq x y z
N MET A 1 7.74 -26.48 -2.47
CA MET A 1 6.74 -25.44 -2.23
C MET A 1 6.49 -24.68 -3.52
N THR A 2 5.25 -24.59 -3.93
CA THR A 2 4.90 -23.84 -5.12
C THR A 2 4.87 -22.36 -4.82
N LEU A 3 4.94 -21.52 -5.86
CA LEU A 3 4.82 -20.07 -5.70
C LEU A 3 3.54 -19.70 -4.97
N ILE A 4 2.43 -20.33 -5.32
CA ILE A 4 1.14 -20.03 -4.70
C ILE A 4 1.16 -20.33 -3.20
N ASN A 5 1.76 -21.47 -2.80
CA ASN A 5 1.87 -21.80 -1.38
C ASN A 5 2.72 -20.78 -0.64
N TYR A 6 3.82 -20.34 -1.24
CA TYR A 6 4.67 -19.31 -0.64
C TYR A 6 3.89 -18.01 -0.46
N LEU A 7 3.13 -17.60 -1.47
CA LEU A 7 2.31 -16.39 -1.37
C LEU A 7 1.30 -16.51 -0.24
N ASP A 8 0.63 -17.67 -0.11
CA ASP A 8 -0.42 -17.84 0.89
C ASP A 8 0.12 -17.87 2.31
N TYR A 9 1.26 -18.52 2.53
CA TYR A 9 1.73 -18.79 3.88
C TYR A 9 2.77 -17.78 4.38
N VAL A 10 3.39 -17.05 3.50
CA VAL A 10 4.44 -16.11 3.88
C VAL A 10 4.05 -14.69 3.56
N ILE A 11 3.71 -14.40 2.31
CA ILE A 11 3.55 -13.03 1.85
C ILE A 11 2.23 -12.43 2.34
N ILE A 12 1.12 -13.13 2.22
CA ILE A 12 -0.17 -12.61 2.66
C ILE A 12 -0.20 -12.33 4.16
N PRO A 13 0.28 -13.25 5.04
CA PRO A 13 0.36 -12.92 6.46
C PRO A 13 1.23 -11.71 6.78
N ILE A 14 2.35 -11.55 6.09
CA ILE A 14 3.22 -10.39 6.29
C ILE A 14 2.50 -9.12 5.89
N LEU A 15 1.81 -9.12 4.75
CA LEU A 15 1.04 -7.97 4.31
C LEU A 15 -0.08 -7.64 5.28
N ALA A 16 -0.77 -8.65 5.81
CA ALA A 16 -1.84 -8.45 6.76
C ALA A 16 -1.35 -7.80 8.04
N VAL A 17 -0.23 -8.30 8.60
CA VAL A 17 0.35 -7.72 9.81
C VAL A 17 0.81 -6.30 9.53
N SER A 18 1.43 -6.06 8.37
CA SER A 18 1.88 -4.72 7.99
C SER A 18 0.71 -3.75 7.89
N MET A 19 -0.41 -4.20 7.33
CA MET A 19 -1.61 -3.37 7.22
C MET A 19 -2.16 -3.00 8.60
N ILE A 20 -2.20 -3.96 9.52
CA ILE A 20 -2.70 -3.71 10.88
C ILE A 20 -1.81 -2.69 11.57
N ILE A 21 -0.50 -2.87 11.51
CA ILE A 21 0.44 -1.96 12.16
C ILE A 21 0.31 -0.55 11.57
N THR A 22 0.20 -0.46 10.26
CA THR A 22 0.06 0.83 9.58
C THR A 22 -1.25 1.51 9.94
N PHE A 23 -2.33 0.74 10.06
CA PHE A 23 -3.63 1.28 10.44
C PHE A 23 -3.59 1.84 11.86
N ILE A 24 -2.91 1.16 12.77
CA ILE A 24 -2.73 1.66 14.13
C ILE A 24 -1.98 2.99 14.10
N ARG A 25 -0.94 3.10 13.30
CA ARG A 25 -0.18 4.33 13.17
C ARG A 25 -1.02 5.46 12.58
N LEU A 26 -1.91 5.14 11.65
CA LEU A 26 -2.81 6.13 11.07
C LEU A 26 -3.71 6.75 12.15
N ILE A 27 -4.22 5.93 13.06
CA ILE A 27 -5.10 6.40 14.12
C ILE A 27 -4.33 7.15 15.20
N ARG A 28 -3.14 6.69 15.56
CA ARG A 28 -2.38 7.20 16.68
C ARG A 28 -1.33 8.24 16.32
N GLY A 29 -1.14 8.53 15.05
CA GLY A 29 -0.13 9.49 14.62
C GLY A 29 -0.39 10.86 15.23
N PRO A 30 0.59 11.45 15.96
CA PRO A 30 0.39 12.73 16.63
C PRO A 30 0.35 13.92 15.68
N ARG A 31 0.98 13.80 14.51
CA ARG A 31 1.02 14.87 13.53
C ARG A 31 0.30 14.48 12.26
N VAL A 32 -0.20 15.49 11.52
CA VAL A 32 -0.84 15.25 10.25
C VAL A 32 0.11 14.56 9.27
N VAL A 33 1.39 14.92 9.31
CA VAL A 33 2.42 14.31 8.44
C VAL A 33 2.49 12.80 8.70
N ASP A 34 2.49 12.38 9.96
CA ASP A 34 2.55 10.96 10.31
C ASP A 34 1.34 10.20 9.78
N ARG A 35 0.16 10.82 9.84
CA ARG A 35 -1.06 10.22 9.33
C ARG A 35 -1.05 10.09 7.82
N VAL A 36 -0.53 11.09 7.12
CA VAL A 36 -0.47 11.04 5.66
C VAL A 36 0.52 9.98 5.20
N ILE A 37 1.65 9.86 5.87
CA ILE A 37 2.62 8.82 5.56
C ILE A 37 2.00 7.43 5.78
N ALA A 38 1.25 7.27 6.88
CA ALA A 38 0.58 6.00 7.16
C ALA A 38 -0.47 5.68 6.08
N LEU A 39 -1.20 6.69 5.63
CA LEU A 39 -2.19 6.51 4.57
C LEU A 39 -1.51 6.06 3.27
N ASP A 40 -0.37 6.66 2.93
CA ASP A 40 0.41 6.26 1.75
C ASP A 40 0.86 4.81 1.87
N LEU A 41 1.31 4.39 3.05
CA LEU A 41 1.70 3.01 3.29
C LEU A 41 0.52 2.05 3.14
N ILE A 42 -0.67 2.44 3.60
CA ILE A 42 -1.87 1.62 3.44
C ILE A 42 -2.16 1.39 1.95
N ILE A 43 -2.06 2.43 1.15
CA ILE A 43 -2.28 2.31 -0.29
C ILE A 43 -1.24 1.38 -0.90
N THR A 44 0.03 1.54 -0.51
CA THR A 44 1.12 0.70 -1.02
C THR A 44 0.91 -0.77 -0.65
N ILE A 45 0.53 -1.05 0.59
CA ILE A 45 0.25 -2.41 1.03
C ILE A 45 -0.97 -2.96 0.28
N GLY A 46 -1.98 -2.13 0.05
CA GLY A 46 -3.14 -2.52 -0.75
C GLY A 46 -2.75 -2.92 -2.17
N ILE A 47 -1.83 -2.17 -2.79
CA ILE A 47 -1.29 -2.53 -4.10
C ILE A 47 -0.59 -3.90 -4.02
N GLY A 48 0.13 -4.17 -2.93
CA GLY A 48 0.75 -5.47 -2.70
C GLY A 48 -0.28 -6.60 -2.66
N PHE A 49 -1.41 -6.41 -1.97
CA PHE A 49 -2.48 -7.39 -1.94
C PHE A 49 -3.06 -7.63 -3.34
N ILE A 50 -3.30 -6.56 -4.09
CA ILE A 50 -3.83 -6.67 -5.45
C ILE A 50 -2.84 -7.44 -6.33
N THR A 51 -1.56 -7.16 -6.20
CA THR A 51 -0.52 -7.84 -6.97
C THR A 51 -0.49 -9.33 -6.66
N VAL A 52 -0.55 -9.69 -5.37
CA VAL A 52 -0.59 -11.11 -4.98
C VAL A 52 -1.83 -11.78 -5.53
N PHE A 53 -2.97 -11.12 -5.46
CA PHE A 53 -4.21 -11.67 -5.99
C PHE A 53 -4.13 -11.85 -7.50
N SER A 54 -3.50 -10.91 -8.21
CA SER A 54 -3.29 -11.02 -9.64
C SER A 54 -2.45 -12.25 -10.00
N ILE A 55 -1.38 -12.47 -9.25
CA ILE A 55 -0.50 -13.61 -9.48
C ILE A 55 -1.26 -14.91 -9.22
N ARG A 56 -2.05 -14.97 -8.13
CA ARG A 56 -2.80 -16.18 -7.79
C ARG A 56 -3.86 -16.53 -8.82
N SER A 57 -4.59 -15.52 -9.30
CA SER A 57 -5.72 -15.75 -10.20
C SER A 57 -5.30 -15.80 -11.67
N GLY A 58 -4.10 -15.33 -11.99
CA GLY A 58 -3.64 -15.26 -13.37
C GLY A 58 -4.33 -14.20 -14.21
N LYS A 59 -5.02 -13.25 -13.59
CA LYS A 59 -5.75 -12.22 -14.30
C LYS A 59 -4.94 -10.94 -14.38
N GLU A 60 -4.56 -10.54 -15.57
CA GLU A 60 -3.76 -9.35 -15.80
C GLU A 60 -4.49 -8.06 -15.45
N LEU A 61 -5.83 -8.09 -15.45
CA LEU A 61 -6.63 -6.90 -15.14
C LEU A 61 -6.30 -6.35 -13.76
N PHE A 62 -6.07 -7.23 -12.78
CA PHE A 62 -5.72 -6.77 -11.43
C PHE A 62 -4.38 -6.07 -11.40
N MET A 63 -3.45 -6.49 -12.24
CA MET A 63 -2.15 -5.82 -12.33
C MET A 63 -2.30 -4.42 -12.91
N ASP A 64 -3.19 -4.25 -13.90
CA ASP A 64 -3.47 -2.93 -14.46
C ASP A 64 -4.05 -2.00 -13.41
N VAL A 65 -4.96 -2.50 -12.58
CA VAL A 65 -5.52 -1.72 -11.47
C VAL A 65 -4.43 -1.32 -10.49
N ALA A 66 -3.52 -2.23 -10.18
CA ALA A 66 -2.40 -1.93 -9.27
C ALA A 66 -1.53 -0.82 -9.84
N MET A 67 -1.26 -0.84 -11.13
CA MET A 67 -0.45 0.19 -11.77
C MET A 67 -1.13 1.55 -11.73
N ILE A 68 -2.43 1.60 -11.96
CA ILE A 68 -3.20 2.85 -11.89
C ILE A 68 -3.17 3.40 -10.46
N LEU A 69 -3.38 2.54 -9.47
CA LEU A 69 -3.32 2.96 -8.07
C LEU A 69 -1.93 3.46 -7.69
N ALA A 70 -0.89 2.83 -8.22
CA ALA A 70 0.48 3.28 -7.96
C ALA A 70 0.72 4.69 -8.50
N LEU A 71 0.20 4.98 -9.70
CA LEU A 71 0.30 6.32 -10.26
C LEU A 71 -0.45 7.34 -9.43
N ILE A 72 -1.67 7.00 -9.01
CA ILE A 72 -2.48 7.89 -8.17
C ILE A 72 -1.77 8.15 -6.85
N ALA A 73 -1.23 7.12 -6.22
CA ALA A 73 -0.51 7.26 -4.97
C ALA A 73 0.74 8.13 -5.13
N PHE A 74 1.47 7.94 -6.24
CA PHE A 74 2.64 8.75 -6.53
C PHE A 74 2.26 10.22 -6.66
N LEU A 75 1.22 10.53 -7.42
CA LEU A 75 0.77 11.90 -7.59
C LEU A 75 0.32 12.50 -6.27
N GLY A 76 -0.38 11.73 -5.45
CA GLY A 76 -0.80 12.17 -4.13
C GLY A 76 0.37 12.50 -3.22
N THR A 77 1.39 11.66 -3.23
CA THR A 77 2.60 11.87 -2.43
C THR A 77 3.33 13.12 -2.87
N VAL A 78 3.47 13.31 -4.19
CA VAL A 78 4.13 14.50 -4.73
C VAL A 78 3.35 15.76 -4.36
N ALA A 79 2.03 15.73 -4.51
CA ALA A 79 1.19 16.88 -4.19
C ALA A 79 1.28 17.23 -2.71
N PHE A 80 1.27 16.23 -1.82
CA PHE A 80 1.38 16.47 -0.40
C PHE A 80 2.76 16.98 -0.02
N SER A 81 3.80 16.44 -0.64
CA SER A 81 5.16 16.92 -0.43
C SER A 81 5.29 18.40 -0.80
N TYR A 82 4.70 18.77 -1.92
CA TYR A 82 4.69 20.18 -2.36
C TYR A 82 3.93 21.06 -1.36
N TYR A 83 2.81 20.57 -0.87
CA TYR A 83 2.02 21.29 0.11
C TYR A 83 2.81 21.54 1.40
N LEU A 84 3.51 20.53 1.89
CA LEU A 84 4.34 20.66 3.08
C LEU A 84 5.47 21.65 2.88
N GLU A 85 6.09 21.62 1.71
CA GLU A 85 7.19 22.52 1.40
C GLU A 85 6.73 23.97 1.44
N LYS A 86 5.52 24.26 0.94
CA LYS A 86 4.98 25.60 0.97
C LYS A 86 4.63 26.09 2.37
N LYS A 87 4.32 25.17 3.27
CA LYS A 87 3.93 25.54 4.63
C LYS A 87 5.11 25.83 5.53
N THR A 88 6.27 25.34 5.18
CA THR A 88 7.48 25.63 5.93
C THR A 88 8.21 26.77 5.26
#